data_74767bd8da25676dbeffe4775232acf7
#
_entry.id   74767bd8da25676dbeffe4775232acf7
#
_cell.length_a   1.000
_cell.length_b   1.000
_cell.length_c   1.000
_cell.angle_alpha   90.00
_cell.angle_beta   90.00
_cell.angle_gamma   90.00
#
_symmetry.space_group_name_H-M   'P 1'
#
loop_
_entity.id
_entity.type
_entity.pdbx_description
1 polymer ?
#
loop_
_entity_poly.entity_id
_entity_poly.type
_entity_poly.pdbx_seq_one_letter_code
_entity_poly.pdbx_strand_id
1 'polypeptide(L)'
;MMIFVTTTDALADEKLYEKAYSLIPEYRKTKADKMKMRENKLQTVTAGLLLNYAVGKWSIKTGERDYKTDENLYEKVDIISLIKANNPYFDYEIVYNSQGKPYFLSNREIFFNISHSSNYVACVIGDRPVGIDIEKARKGRQNL
;
A
#
# COMPACT_ATOMS: atom_id res chain seq x y z
N MET A 1 -1.90 -13.28 -6.81
CA MET A 1 -1.80 -12.42 -5.64
C MET A 1 -0.38 -11.92 -5.48
N MET A 2 -0.23 -10.64 -5.21
CA MET A 2 1.07 -10.03 -4.96
C MET A 2 1.03 -9.31 -3.61
N ILE A 3 2.10 -9.42 -2.84
CA ILE A 3 2.22 -8.78 -1.53
C ILE A 3 3.45 -7.87 -1.52
N PHE A 4 3.25 -6.64 -1.09
CA PHE A 4 4.32 -5.63 -0.97
C PHE A 4 4.38 -5.11 0.46
N VAL A 5 5.58 -4.91 0.95
CA VAL A 5 5.83 -4.39 2.30
C VAL A 5 6.86 -3.26 2.23
N THR A 6 6.63 -2.22 2.99
CA THR A 6 7.58 -1.11 3.13
C THR A 6 7.56 -0.58 4.56
N THR A 7 8.47 0.35 4.85
CA THR A 7 8.48 1.08 6.13
C THR A 7 8.29 2.56 5.90
N THR A 8 7.80 3.26 6.91
CA THR A 8 7.55 4.70 6.85
C THR A 8 8.77 5.54 7.15
N ASP A 9 9.89 4.95 7.56
CA ASP A 9 11.02 5.64 8.20
C ASP A 9 11.57 6.81 7.37
N ALA A 10 11.69 6.62 6.04
CA ALA A 10 12.22 7.66 5.17
C ALA A 10 11.34 8.92 5.12
N LEU A 11 10.03 8.78 5.38
CA LEU A 11 9.09 9.90 5.39
C LEU A 11 9.16 10.76 6.65
N ALA A 12 10.00 10.41 7.62
CA ALA A 12 10.35 11.33 8.70
C ALA A 12 11.07 12.57 8.18
N ASP A 13 11.71 12.49 7.03
CA ASP A 13 12.24 13.65 6.29
C ASP A 13 11.08 14.44 5.67
N GLU A 14 10.95 15.71 6.01
CA GLU A 14 9.82 16.54 5.56
C GLU A 14 9.76 16.72 4.05
N LYS A 15 10.91 16.84 3.39
CA LYS A 15 10.95 17.01 1.93
C LYS A 15 10.48 15.73 1.22
N LEU A 16 10.88 14.56 1.72
CA LEU A 16 10.40 13.30 1.19
C LEU A 16 8.91 13.12 1.48
N TYR A 17 8.45 13.49 2.66
CA TYR A 17 7.03 13.45 2.98
C TYR A 17 6.21 14.31 2.01
N GLU A 18 6.60 15.56 1.77
CA GLU A 18 5.93 16.45 0.84
C GLU A 18 5.89 15.91 -0.57
N LYS A 19 7.00 15.32 -1.01
CA LYS A 19 7.08 14.69 -2.33
C LYS A 19 6.12 13.50 -2.42
N ALA A 20 6.16 12.61 -1.46
CA ALA A 20 5.28 11.44 -1.39
C ALA A 20 3.80 11.87 -1.33
N TYR A 21 3.48 12.84 -0.50
CA TYR A 21 2.14 13.39 -0.37
C TYR A 21 1.62 13.93 -1.72
N SER A 22 2.46 14.60 -2.50
CA SER A 22 2.06 15.15 -3.81
C SER A 22 1.69 14.07 -4.82
N LEU A 23 2.13 12.83 -4.61
CA LEU A 23 1.96 11.72 -5.55
C LEU A 23 0.78 10.82 -5.25
N ILE A 24 0.14 10.97 -4.09
CA ILE A 24 -1.00 10.14 -3.72
C ILE A 24 -2.33 10.78 -4.15
N PRO A 25 -3.41 9.98 -4.29
CA PRO A 25 -4.71 10.51 -4.67
C PRO A 25 -5.31 11.46 -3.63
N GLU A 26 -6.19 12.36 -4.08
CA GLU A 26 -6.82 13.36 -3.21
C GLU A 26 -7.53 12.76 -1.99
N TYR A 27 -8.25 11.64 -2.16
CA TYR A 27 -8.93 11.03 -1.03
C TYR A 27 -7.94 10.60 0.07
N ARG A 28 -6.74 10.18 -0.33
CA ARG A 28 -5.68 9.75 0.58
C ARG A 28 -5.01 10.96 1.25
N LYS A 29 -4.83 12.06 0.51
CA LYS A 29 -4.37 13.33 1.06
C LYS A 29 -5.31 13.85 2.15
N THR A 30 -6.60 13.84 1.86
CA THR A 30 -7.63 14.24 2.81
C THR A 30 -7.59 13.38 4.06
N LYS A 31 -7.42 12.08 3.90
CA LYS A 31 -7.29 11.16 5.02
C LYS A 31 -6.06 11.46 5.87
N ALA A 32 -4.90 11.69 5.23
CA ALA A 32 -3.67 12.05 5.94
C ALA A 32 -3.81 13.37 6.70
N ASP A 33 -4.44 14.37 6.09
CA ASP A 33 -4.63 15.69 6.68
C ASP A 33 -5.49 15.64 7.96
N LYS A 34 -6.40 14.67 8.05
CA LYS A 34 -7.25 14.48 9.24
C LYS A 34 -6.55 13.76 10.39
N MET A 35 -5.42 13.13 10.13
CA MET A 35 -4.68 12.42 11.15
C MET A 35 -4.00 13.41 12.10
N LYS A 36 -4.16 13.21 13.41
CA LYS A 36 -3.54 14.07 14.42
C LYS A 36 -2.12 13.64 14.77
N MET A 37 -1.87 12.33 14.76
CA MET A 37 -0.57 11.77 15.09
C MET A 37 0.31 11.71 13.83
N ARG A 38 1.57 12.13 13.98
CA ARG A 38 2.54 12.08 12.87
C ARG A 38 2.70 10.67 12.33
N GLU A 39 2.80 9.68 13.19
CA GLU A 39 2.91 8.27 12.78
C GLU A 39 1.78 7.87 11.83
N ASN A 40 0.55 8.26 12.17
CA ASN A 40 -0.62 7.95 11.33
C ASN A 40 -0.58 8.67 9.99
N LYS A 41 -0.08 9.90 9.94
CA LYS A 41 0.14 10.62 8.67
C LYS A 41 1.13 9.89 7.77
N LEU A 42 2.26 9.46 8.35
CA LEU A 42 3.28 8.73 7.61
C LEU A 42 2.75 7.40 7.09
N GLN A 43 1.99 6.66 7.90
CA GLN A 43 1.36 5.40 7.48
C GLN A 43 0.37 5.63 6.34
N THR A 44 -0.45 6.65 6.42
CA THR A 44 -1.49 6.95 5.42
C THR A 44 -0.87 7.32 4.07
N VAL A 45 0.15 8.16 4.07
CA VAL A 45 0.85 8.55 2.84
C VAL A 45 1.62 7.36 2.25
N THR A 46 2.33 6.60 3.08
CA THR A 46 3.05 5.40 2.66
C THR A 46 2.12 4.37 2.03
N ALA A 47 0.95 4.15 2.64
CA ALA A 47 -0.07 3.24 2.10
C ALA A 47 -0.54 3.67 0.71
N GLY A 48 -0.71 4.97 0.48
CA GLY A 48 -1.07 5.52 -0.83
C GLY A 48 -0.01 5.24 -1.89
N LEU A 49 1.26 5.46 -1.56
CA LEU A 49 2.38 5.14 -2.46
C LEU A 49 2.46 3.64 -2.75
N LEU A 50 2.30 2.83 -1.73
CA LEU A 50 2.41 1.37 -1.86
C LEU A 50 1.27 0.82 -2.72
N LEU A 51 0.06 1.33 -2.56
CA LEU A 51 -1.08 0.94 -3.40
C LEU A 51 -0.87 1.34 -4.86
N ASN A 52 -0.37 2.55 -5.13
CA ASN A 52 -0.02 2.98 -6.49
C ASN A 52 0.98 2.02 -7.14
N TYR A 53 2.00 1.65 -6.39
CA TYR A 53 3.01 0.69 -6.83
C TYR A 53 2.40 -0.68 -7.12
N ALA A 54 1.56 -1.18 -6.21
CA ALA A 54 0.90 -2.47 -6.35
C ALA A 54 0.01 -2.52 -7.59
N VAL A 55 -0.80 -1.47 -7.82
CA VAL A 55 -1.66 -1.37 -9.01
C VAL A 55 -0.82 -1.36 -10.27
N GLY A 56 0.28 -0.63 -10.30
CA GLY A 56 1.20 -0.59 -11.43
C GLY A 56 1.79 -1.96 -11.75
N LYS A 57 2.28 -2.66 -10.75
CA LYS A 57 2.84 -4.02 -10.90
C LYS A 57 1.79 -5.03 -11.35
N TRP A 58 0.60 -4.96 -10.78
CA TRP A 58 -0.51 -5.84 -11.15
C TRP A 58 -0.92 -5.65 -12.60
N SER A 59 -0.99 -4.41 -13.07
CA SER A 59 -1.38 -4.06 -14.44
C SER A 59 -0.38 -4.60 -15.47
N ILE A 60 0.91 -4.60 -15.15
CA ILE A 60 1.97 -5.15 -16.03
C ILE A 60 1.86 -6.67 -16.11
N LYS A 61 1.61 -7.34 -14.99
CA LYS A 61 1.57 -8.81 -14.92
C LYS A 61 0.28 -9.45 -15.42
N THR A 62 -0.80 -8.71 -15.57
CA THR A 62 -2.05 -9.26 -16.12
C THR A 62 -1.94 -9.69 -17.58
N GLY A 63 -0.89 -9.28 -18.31
CA GLY A 63 -0.56 -9.78 -19.64
C GLY A 63 0.30 -11.04 -19.64
N GLU A 64 0.99 -11.34 -18.56
CA GLU A 64 1.88 -12.49 -18.38
C GLU A 64 1.54 -13.21 -17.09
N ARG A 65 0.44 -13.96 -17.09
CA ARG A 65 0.07 -14.77 -15.94
C ARG A 65 1.02 -15.95 -15.82
N ASP A 66 2.19 -15.73 -15.29
CA ASP A 66 3.05 -16.78 -14.84
C ASP A 66 2.65 -17.18 -13.42
N TYR A 67 1.90 -18.27 -13.31
CA TYR A 67 1.50 -18.86 -12.04
C TYR A 67 2.64 -19.61 -11.35
N LYS A 68 3.88 -19.32 -11.68
CA LYS A 68 4.99 -19.85 -10.92
C LYS A 68 4.85 -19.34 -9.50
N THR A 69 4.65 -20.27 -8.59
CA THR A 69 4.74 -20.02 -7.17
C THR A 69 6.09 -19.40 -6.89
N ASP A 70 6.11 -18.08 -6.78
CA ASP A 70 7.26 -17.38 -6.28
C ASP A 70 7.53 -17.88 -4.87
N GLU A 71 8.73 -18.40 -4.65
CA GLU A 71 9.19 -18.78 -3.32
C GLU A 71 9.21 -17.56 -2.38
N ASN A 72 9.17 -16.35 -2.92
CA ASN A 72 9.06 -15.12 -2.18
C ASN A 72 7.60 -14.75 -1.99
N LEU A 73 7.12 -14.89 -0.76
CA LEU A 73 5.75 -14.57 -0.38
C LEU A 73 5.43 -13.08 -0.51
N TYR A 74 6.44 -12.21 -0.46
CA TYR A 74 6.25 -10.77 -0.53
C TYR A 74 7.51 -10.07 -1.05
N GLU A 75 7.31 -8.85 -1.56
CA GLU A 75 8.38 -7.97 -2.03
C GLU A 75 8.54 -6.81 -1.04
N LYS A 76 9.76 -6.58 -0.56
CA LYS A 76 10.11 -5.38 0.21
C LYS A 76 10.48 -4.27 -0.76
N VAL A 77 9.88 -3.11 -0.59
CA VAL A 77 10.14 -1.93 -1.43
C VAL A 77 10.45 -0.74 -0.53
N ASP A 78 11.50 0.00 -0.83
CA ASP A 78 11.80 1.21 -0.10
C ASP A 78 11.04 2.42 -0.63
N ILE A 79 10.92 3.46 0.18
CA ILE A 79 10.16 4.69 -0.16
C ILE A 79 10.72 5.38 -1.41
N ILE A 80 12.03 5.43 -1.58
CA ILE A 80 12.64 6.07 -2.75
C ILE A 80 12.23 5.36 -4.03
N SER A 81 12.24 4.02 -4.01
CA SER A 81 11.78 3.21 -5.15
C SER A 81 10.29 3.42 -5.42
N LEU A 82 9.46 3.53 -4.39
CA LEU A 82 8.04 3.81 -4.53
C LEU A 82 7.80 5.18 -5.18
N ILE A 83 8.54 6.20 -4.77
CA ILE A 83 8.43 7.55 -5.34
C ILE A 83 8.85 7.54 -6.82
N LYS A 84 9.96 6.87 -7.16
CA LYS A 84 10.44 6.77 -8.54
C LYS A 84 9.49 6.01 -9.46
N ALA A 85 8.89 4.96 -8.94
CA ALA A 85 7.97 4.11 -9.70
C ALA A 85 6.56 4.68 -9.76
N ASN A 86 6.28 5.79 -9.09
CA ASN A 86 4.94 6.37 -9.07
C ASN A 86 4.53 6.77 -10.48
N ASN A 87 3.37 6.27 -10.90
CA ASN A 87 2.81 6.59 -12.20
C ASN A 87 1.70 7.62 -12.01
N PRO A 88 1.92 8.88 -12.43
CA PRO A 88 0.93 9.95 -12.27
C PRO A 88 -0.33 9.74 -13.12
N TYR A 89 -0.31 8.76 -14.02
CA TYR A 89 -1.46 8.43 -14.88
C TYR A 89 -2.38 7.37 -14.28
N PHE A 90 -2.08 6.89 -13.07
CA PHE A 90 -3.01 6.01 -12.36
C PHE A 90 -4.15 6.84 -11.79
N ASP A 91 -5.22 6.90 -12.57
CA ASP A 91 -6.49 7.46 -12.13
C ASP A 91 -7.39 6.28 -11.73
N TYR A 92 -7.47 6.04 -10.43
CA TYR A 92 -8.39 5.06 -9.90
C TYR A 92 -9.17 5.67 -8.75
N GLU A 93 -10.47 5.43 -8.76
CA GLU A 93 -11.35 5.85 -7.69
C GLU A 93 -11.59 4.69 -6.73
N ILE A 94 -11.38 4.93 -5.44
CA ILE A 94 -11.67 3.97 -4.39
C ILE A 94 -12.96 4.38 -3.70
N VAL A 95 -13.85 3.41 -3.56
CA VAL A 95 -15.09 3.54 -2.81
C VAL A 95 -15.13 2.46 -1.73
N TYR A 96 -15.98 2.66 -0.73
CA TYR A 96 -16.12 1.73 0.38
C TYR A 96 -17.48 1.05 0.31
N ASN A 97 -17.50 -0.27 0.52
CA ASN A 97 -18.77 -1.00 0.60
C ASN A 97 -19.48 -0.73 1.94
N SER A 98 -20.66 -1.32 2.14
CA SER A 98 -21.45 -1.15 3.36
C SER A 98 -20.75 -1.62 4.64
N GLN A 99 -19.72 -2.48 4.50
CA GLN A 99 -18.93 -3.01 5.60
C GLN A 99 -17.64 -2.23 5.82
N GLY A 100 -17.43 -1.13 5.08
CA GLY A 100 -16.24 -0.30 5.18
C GLY A 100 -15.02 -0.83 4.43
N LYS A 101 -15.16 -1.87 3.61
CA LYS A 101 -14.06 -2.42 2.81
C LYS A 101 -13.87 -1.61 1.54
N PRO A 102 -12.63 -1.15 1.23
CA PRO A 102 -12.35 -0.40 0.01
C PRO A 102 -12.34 -1.32 -1.23
N TYR A 103 -12.78 -0.76 -2.35
CA TYR A 103 -12.69 -1.42 -3.65
C TYR A 103 -12.54 -0.39 -4.77
N PHE A 104 -12.04 -0.83 -5.93
CA PHE A 104 -11.92 0.02 -7.10
C PHE A 104 -13.25 0.14 -7.82
N LEU A 105 -13.74 1.37 -8.00
CA LEU A 105 -15.01 1.62 -8.67
C LEU A 105 -14.98 1.17 -10.13
N SER A 106 -13.89 1.44 -10.83
CA SER A 106 -13.75 1.18 -12.27
C SER A 106 -13.35 -0.26 -12.60
N ASN A 107 -12.86 -1.03 -11.63
CA ASN A 107 -12.44 -2.40 -11.86
C ASN A 107 -12.65 -3.26 -10.61
N ARG A 108 -13.81 -3.91 -10.55
CA ARG A 108 -14.19 -4.78 -9.44
C ARG A 108 -13.54 -6.16 -9.46
N GLU A 109 -12.78 -6.46 -10.50
CA GLU A 109 -12.03 -7.72 -10.60
C GLU A 109 -10.66 -7.63 -9.95
N ILE A 110 -10.25 -6.42 -9.56
CA ILE A 110 -9.02 -6.21 -8.80
C ILE A 110 -9.37 -6.00 -7.34
N PHE A 111 -8.80 -6.83 -6.48
CA PHE A 111 -9.01 -6.77 -5.03
C PHE A 111 -7.71 -6.38 -4.36
N PHE A 112 -7.80 -5.57 -3.32
CA PHE A 112 -6.64 -5.19 -2.53
C PHE A 112 -7.00 -5.06 -1.06
N ASN A 113 -5.99 -5.09 -0.22
CA ASN A 113 -6.12 -4.80 1.21
C ASN A 113 -4.80 -4.19 1.71
N ILE A 114 -4.91 -3.28 2.65
CA ILE A 114 -3.76 -2.60 3.25
C ILE A 114 -3.80 -2.82 4.76
N SER A 115 -2.65 -3.12 5.34
CA SER A 115 -2.47 -3.22 6.78
C SER A 115 -1.23 -2.45 7.20
N HIS A 116 -1.25 -1.89 8.38
CA HIS A 116 -0.08 -1.23 8.95
C HIS A 116 0.06 -1.54 10.43
N SER A 117 1.28 -1.56 10.91
CA SER A 117 1.61 -1.73 12.32
C SER A 117 2.93 -1.02 12.58
N SER A 118 2.92 -0.05 13.51
CA SER A 118 4.09 0.78 13.81
C SER A 118 4.61 1.46 12.54
N ASN A 119 5.86 1.20 12.15
CA ASN A 119 6.47 1.77 10.94
C ASN A 119 6.33 0.87 9.69
N TYR A 120 5.62 -0.25 9.80
CA TYR A 120 5.41 -1.16 8.66
C TYR A 120 4.06 -0.92 7.99
N VAL A 121 4.07 -0.98 6.66
CA VAL A 121 2.87 -0.94 5.83
C VAL A 121 2.95 -2.08 4.82
N ALA A 122 1.85 -2.81 4.66
CA ALA A 122 1.74 -3.91 3.72
C ALA A 122 0.51 -3.73 2.83
N CYS A 123 0.64 -4.16 1.58
CA CYS A 123 -0.45 -4.17 0.62
C CYS A 123 -0.49 -5.49 -0.11
N VAL A 124 -1.67 -6.09 -0.19
CA VAL A 124 -1.92 -7.25 -1.04
C VAL A 124 -2.86 -6.86 -2.17
N ILE A 125 -2.60 -7.37 -3.36
CA ILE A 125 -3.42 -7.15 -4.55
C ILE A 125 -3.60 -8.47 -5.30
N GLY A 126 -4.78 -8.69 -5.86
CA GLY A 126 -5.09 -9.91 -6.57
C GLY A 126 -6.40 -9.85 -7.34
N ASP A 127 -6.74 -10.94 -8.01
CA ASP A 127 -7.97 -11.10 -8.80
C ASP A 127 -9.10 -11.78 -8.02
N ARG A 128 -8.90 -12.01 -6.71
CA ARG A 128 -9.88 -12.58 -5.79
C ARG A 128 -9.88 -11.76 -4.50
N PRO A 129 -10.95 -11.85 -3.70
CA PRO A 129 -10.95 -11.21 -2.39
C PRO A 129 -9.72 -11.61 -1.58
N VAL A 130 -9.00 -10.62 -1.09
CA VAL A 130 -7.73 -10.80 -0.38
C VAL A 130 -7.76 -10.02 0.92
N GLY A 131 -7.00 -10.49 1.89
CA GLY A 131 -6.79 -9.79 3.16
C GLY A 131 -5.35 -9.95 3.61
N ILE A 132 -4.86 -8.98 4.33
CA ILE A 132 -3.54 -9.00 4.92
C ILE A 132 -3.60 -8.36 6.31
N ASP A 133 -2.83 -8.92 7.23
CA ASP A 133 -2.61 -8.35 8.53
C ASP A 133 -1.11 -8.37 8.83
N ILE A 134 -0.58 -7.24 9.29
CA ILE A 134 0.82 -7.12 9.68
C ILE A 134 0.88 -6.63 11.12
N GLU A 135 1.68 -7.31 11.92
CA GLU A 135 1.92 -6.94 13.31
C GLU A 135 3.41 -6.92 13.59
N LYS A 136 3.85 -5.87 14.28
CA LYS A 136 5.21 -5.83 14.78
C LYS A 136 5.35 -6.82 15.92
N ALA A 137 6.35 -7.72 15.85
CA ALA A 137 6.63 -8.64 16.93
C ALA A 137 6.93 -7.88 18.22
N ARG A 138 6.19 -8.18 19.29
CA ARG A 138 6.46 -7.61 20.60
C ARG A 138 7.64 -8.32 21.23
N LYS A 139 8.52 -7.52 21.87
CA LYS A 139 9.62 -8.06 22.67
C LYS A 139 9.05 -9.00 23.74
N GLY A 140 9.46 -10.27 23.73
CA GLY A 140 8.99 -11.28 24.68
C GLY A 140 7.94 -12.28 24.16
N ARG A 141 7.43 -12.10 22.94
CA ARG A 141 6.51 -13.06 22.31
C ARG A 141 7.18 -14.07 21.38
N GLN A 142 8.48 -14.18 21.46
CA GLN A 142 9.26 -15.02 20.53
C GLN A 142 9.07 -16.52 20.76
N ASN A 143 8.40 -16.92 21.81
CA ASN A 143 8.27 -18.32 22.22
C ASN A 143 6.86 -18.90 22.02
N LEU A 144 6.09 -18.28 21.20
CA LEU A 144 4.74 -18.78 20.88
C LEU A 144 4.79 -19.84 19.78
#